data_47a1353211c5c7af8c46d67ea2d690d5
#
_entry.id   47a1353211c5c7af8c46d67ea2d690d5
#
_cell.length_a   1.000
_cell.length_b   1.000
_cell.length_c   1.000
_cell.angle_alpha   90.00
_cell.angle_beta   90.00
_cell.angle_gamma   90.00
#
_symmetry.space_group_name_H-M   'P 1'
#
loop_
_entity.id
_entity.type
_entity.pdbx_description
1 polymer ?
#
loop_
_entity_poly.entity_id
_entity_poly.type
_entity_poly.pdbx_seq_one_letter_code
_entity_poly.pdbx_strand_id
1 'polypeptide(L)'
;MIQGTSSSVGKSLLVAALCRIFARRGIRVAPFKAQNMSNNAAVCADGSEIGRAQAVQAAAAGLEPTADMNPILLKPEADARSQVVVMGRPWRSLAAGTYYQHRDELWAMVTAALDRLRATYELVVVEGAGSPAELNLRAGDIVNMPVARYAQSPVLLVGDI
;
A
#
# COMPACT_ATOMS: atom_id res chain seq x y z
N MET A 1 8.56 -7.58 -3.68
CA MET A 1 7.64 -7.10 -2.62
C MET A 1 8.31 -7.19 -1.27
N ILE A 2 8.18 -6.18 -0.43
CA ILE A 2 8.72 -6.14 0.94
C ILE A 2 7.60 -6.49 1.91
N GLN A 3 7.74 -7.56 2.66
CA GLN A 3 6.83 -7.97 3.74
C GLN A 3 7.60 -7.99 5.07
N GLY A 4 6.91 -7.99 6.18
CA GLY A 4 7.55 -7.97 7.50
C GLY A 4 6.91 -8.96 8.46
N THR A 5 7.66 -9.39 9.47
CA THR A 5 7.18 -10.26 10.54
C THR A 5 6.19 -9.56 11.47
N SER A 6 6.18 -8.20 11.47
CA SER A 6 5.27 -7.38 12.25
C SER A 6 5.06 -5.99 11.64
N SER A 7 4.15 -5.22 12.22
CA SER A 7 4.10 -3.77 12.01
C SER A 7 5.38 -3.12 12.56
N SER A 8 5.77 -1.99 12.00
CA SER A 8 6.91 -1.16 12.46
C SER A 8 8.32 -1.80 12.34
N VAL A 9 8.45 -2.97 11.70
CA VAL A 9 9.74 -3.67 11.46
C VAL A 9 10.66 -2.97 10.43
N GLY A 10 10.27 -1.78 9.93
CA GLY A 10 11.10 -1.01 9.00
C GLY A 10 10.74 -1.14 7.52
N LYS A 11 9.65 -1.82 7.16
CA LYS A 11 9.23 -2.00 5.75
C LYS A 11 9.18 -0.68 4.97
N SER A 12 8.50 0.32 5.50
CA SER A 12 8.30 1.60 4.81
C SER A 12 9.61 2.34 4.57
N LEU A 13 10.55 2.29 5.53
CA LEU A 13 11.88 2.87 5.38
C LEU A 13 12.68 2.15 4.30
N LEU A 14 12.66 0.81 4.31
CA LEU A 14 13.36 0.00 3.30
C LEU A 14 12.81 0.26 1.90
N VAL A 15 11.48 0.36 1.75
CA VAL A 15 10.85 0.69 0.46
C VAL A 15 11.27 2.08 -0.02
N ALA A 16 11.29 3.09 0.86
CA ALA A 16 11.77 4.43 0.52
C ALA A 16 13.24 4.41 0.07
N ALA A 17 14.10 3.67 0.78
CA ALA A 17 15.51 3.51 0.43
C ALA A 17 15.69 2.83 -0.94
N LEU A 18 14.95 1.75 -1.21
CA LEU A 18 14.98 1.06 -2.50
C LEU A 18 14.49 1.97 -3.64
N CYS A 19 13.39 2.69 -3.44
CA CYS A 19 12.91 3.67 -4.42
C CYS A 19 13.99 4.71 -4.73
N ARG A 20 14.66 5.25 -3.71
CA ARG A 20 15.75 6.20 -3.88
C ARG A 20 16.96 5.62 -4.61
N ILE A 21 17.36 4.39 -4.26
CA ILE A 21 18.50 3.71 -4.88
C ILE A 21 18.23 3.46 -6.36
N PHE A 22 17.06 2.93 -6.70
CA PHE A 22 16.73 2.61 -8.09
C PHE A 22 16.53 3.87 -8.93
N ALA A 23 15.88 4.91 -8.40
CA ALA A 23 15.76 6.19 -9.09
C ALA A 23 17.13 6.82 -9.39
N ARG A 24 18.07 6.78 -8.41
CA ARG A 24 19.47 7.26 -8.64
C ARG A 24 20.24 6.46 -9.67
N ARG A 25 19.82 5.23 -9.96
CA ARG A 25 20.39 4.38 -11.03
C ARG A 25 19.71 4.61 -12.38
N GLY A 26 18.82 5.58 -12.49
CA GLY A 26 18.08 5.90 -13.71
C GLY A 26 16.90 4.98 -14.02
N ILE A 27 16.51 4.10 -13.08
CA ILE A 27 15.36 3.21 -13.23
C ILE A 27 14.09 3.99 -12.87
N ARG A 28 13.09 3.97 -13.75
CA ARG A 28 11.77 4.53 -13.48
C ARG A 28 11.04 3.64 -12.49
N VAL A 29 11.12 3.98 -11.20
CA VAL A 29 10.60 3.20 -10.09
C VAL A 29 9.43 3.92 -9.41
N ALA A 30 8.38 3.19 -9.01
CA ALA A 30 7.30 3.70 -8.18
C ALA A 30 7.09 2.82 -6.95
N PRO A 31 6.68 3.41 -5.80
CA PRO A 31 6.22 2.66 -4.64
C PRO A 31 4.77 2.21 -4.84
N PHE A 32 4.38 1.13 -4.16
CA PHE A 32 3.00 0.69 -4.08
C PHE A 32 2.70 0.05 -2.73
N LYS A 33 1.59 0.41 -2.13
CA LYS A 33 1.01 -0.28 -0.97
C LYS A 33 -0.49 -0.42 -1.15
N ALA A 34 -0.96 -1.63 -1.33
CA ALA A 34 -2.37 -1.92 -1.63
C ALA A 34 -3.33 -1.26 -0.63
N GLN A 35 -3.02 -1.39 0.66
CA GLN A 35 -3.80 -0.80 1.74
C GLN A 35 -2.86 -0.27 2.83
N ASN A 36 -3.12 0.94 3.30
CA ASN A 36 -2.47 1.48 4.49
C ASN A 36 -3.52 1.79 5.57
N MET A 37 -3.12 1.73 6.83
CA MET A 37 -3.95 2.14 7.97
C MET A 37 -3.23 3.28 8.69
N SER A 38 -3.77 4.49 8.61
CA SER A 38 -3.15 5.67 9.22
C SER A 38 -4.07 6.88 9.16
N ASN A 39 -4.10 7.66 10.23
CA ASN A 39 -4.68 9.00 10.23
C ASN A 39 -3.73 10.05 9.63
N ASN A 40 -2.46 9.68 9.41
CA ASN A 40 -1.46 10.58 8.83
C ASN A 40 -1.46 10.42 7.31
N ALA A 41 -2.14 11.33 6.63
CA ALA A 41 -2.29 11.35 5.18
C ALA A 41 -1.48 12.50 4.55
N ALA A 42 -1.30 12.40 3.24
CA ALA A 42 -0.79 13.45 2.36
C ALA A 42 -1.78 13.69 1.23
N VAL A 43 -1.86 14.93 0.77
CA VAL A 43 -2.70 15.32 -0.36
C VAL A 43 -1.85 15.30 -1.64
N CYS A 44 -2.38 14.64 -2.67
CA CYS A 44 -1.79 14.63 -4.01
C CYS A 44 -2.14 15.91 -4.79
N ALA A 45 -1.48 16.16 -5.91
CA ALA A 45 -1.72 17.34 -6.74
C ALA A 45 -3.16 17.47 -7.26
N ASP A 46 -3.86 16.34 -7.47
CA ASP A 46 -5.26 16.27 -7.88
C ASP A 46 -6.26 16.39 -6.72
N GLY A 47 -5.79 16.64 -5.51
CA GLY A 47 -6.58 16.71 -4.28
C GLY A 47 -6.98 15.35 -3.71
N SER A 48 -6.50 14.24 -4.25
CA SER A 48 -6.67 12.91 -3.65
C SER A 48 -5.77 12.72 -2.43
N GLU A 49 -6.12 11.77 -1.55
CA GLU A 49 -5.36 11.47 -0.34
C GLU A 49 -4.67 10.10 -0.41
N ILE A 50 -3.44 10.03 0.06
CA ILE A 50 -2.72 8.77 0.30
C ILE A 50 -2.07 8.76 1.68
N GLY A 51 -1.61 7.58 2.13
CA GLY A 51 -0.83 7.49 3.35
C GLY A 51 0.48 8.29 3.26
N ARG A 52 0.84 9.01 4.33
CA ARG A 52 2.07 9.82 4.39
C ARG A 52 3.32 9.03 4.03
N ALA A 53 3.40 7.77 4.44
CA ALA A 53 4.54 6.91 4.13
C ALA A 53 4.72 6.72 2.61
N GLN A 54 3.63 6.55 1.85
CA GLN A 54 3.69 6.38 0.41
C GLN A 54 4.05 7.69 -0.30
N ALA A 55 3.64 8.84 0.23
CA ALA A 55 4.09 10.15 -0.28
C ALA A 55 5.61 10.33 -0.08
N VAL A 56 6.16 9.91 1.06
CA VAL A 56 7.62 9.93 1.30
C VAL A 56 8.34 8.98 0.35
N GLN A 57 7.78 7.81 0.08
CA GLN A 57 8.34 6.83 -0.87
C GLN A 57 8.31 7.37 -2.31
N ALA A 58 7.23 8.06 -2.71
CA ALA A 58 7.13 8.73 -4.00
C ALA A 58 8.21 9.82 -4.13
N ALA A 59 8.35 10.69 -3.14
CA ALA A 59 9.39 11.71 -3.11
C ALA A 59 10.81 11.10 -3.16
N ALA A 60 11.04 9.96 -2.51
CA ALA A 60 12.30 9.23 -2.59
C ALA A 60 12.59 8.72 -4.01
N ALA A 61 11.55 8.37 -4.77
CA ALA A 61 11.63 8.00 -6.19
C ALA A 61 11.75 9.23 -7.12
N GLY A 62 11.61 10.46 -6.61
CA GLY A 62 11.55 11.68 -7.42
C GLY A 62 10.20 11.88 -8.12
N LEU A 63 9.13 11.32 -7.57
CA LEU A 63 7.79 11.36 -8.14
C LEU A 63 6.83 12.21 -7.29
N GLU A 64 5.86 12.81 -7.95
CA GLU A 64 4.66 13.29 -7.28
C GLU A 64 3.80 12.11 -6.82
N PRO A 65 3.22 12.16 -5.61
CA PRO A 65 2.37 11.09 -5.12
C PRO A 65 1.03 11.03 -5.89
N THR A 66 0.56 9.81 -6.13
CA THR A 66 -0.74 9.55 -6.78
C THR A 66 -1.54 8.51 -6.01
N ALA A 67 -2.86 8.52 -6.16
CA ALA A 67 -3.74 7.55 -5.50
C ALA A 67 -3.43 6.09 -5.90
N ASP A 68 -2.86 5.86 -7.08
CA ASP A 68 -2.44 4.53 -7.50
C ASP A 68 -1.36 3.92 -6.60
N MET A 69 -0.53 4.75 -5.97
CA MET A 69 0.53 4.28 -5.06
C MET A 69 -0.02 3.75 -3.72
N ASN A 70 -1.25 4.18 -3.34
CA ASN A 70 -1.95 3.70 -2.17
C ASN A 70 -3.47 3.74 -2.40
N PRO A 71 -4.03 2.77 -3.15
CA PRO A 71 -5.44 2.81 -3.58
C PRO A 71 -6.44 2.72 -2.42
N ILE A 72 -6.05 2.12 -1.27
CA ILE A 72 -6.90 2.02 -0.10
C ILE A 72 -6.19 2.59 1.11
N LEU A 73 -6.81 3.59 1.75
CA LEU A 73 -6.35 4.13 3.03
C LEU A 73 -7.48 3.99 4.06
N LEU A 74 -7.19 3.31 5.15
CA LEU A 74 -8.07 3.18 6.29
C LEU A 74 -7.67 4.24 7.33
N LYS A 75 -8.60 5.12 7.68
CA LYS A 75 -8.44 6.10 8.75
C LYS A 75 -9.23 5.61 9.96
N PRO A 76 -8.58 5.08 11.02
CA PRO A 76 -9.27 4.65 12.21
C PRO A 76 -10.11 5.77 12.83
N GLU A 77 -11.35 5.43 13.18
CA GLU A 77 -12.30 6.26 13.92
C GLU A 77 -12.59 5.62 15.29
N ALA A 78 -13.45 6.25 16.09
CA ALA A 78 -13.95 5.66 17.33
C ALA A 78 -14.80 4.38 17.05
N ASP A 79 -15.05 3.59 18.09
CA ASP A 79 -15.96 2.44 18.06
C ASP A 79 -15.61 1.34 17.05
N ALA A 80 -14.32 1.03 16.91
CA ALA A 80 -13.80 0.00 15.99
C ALA A 80 -14.26 0.18 14.52
N ARG A 81 -14.42 1.43 14.10
CA ARG A 81 -14.73 1.83 12.73
C ARG A 81 -13.51 2.42 12.04
N SER A 82 -13.56 2.43 10.74
CA SER A 82 -12.58 3.18 9.92
C SER A 82 -13.29 3.89 8.78
N GLN A 83 -12.93 5.15 8.53
CA GLN A 83 -13.23 5.78 7.26
C GLN A 83 -12.35 5.12 6.19
N VAL A 84 -12.99 4.54 5.20
CA VAL A 84 -12.33 3.93 4.05
C VAL A 84 -12.21 4.98 2.95
N VAL A 85 -10.99 5.28 2.57
CA VAL A 85 -10.66 6.14 1.43
C VAL A 85 -10.23 5.22 0.29
N VAL A 86 -10.89 5.33 -0.85
CA VAL A 86 -10.61 4.53 -2.05
C VAL A 86 -10.18 5.47 -3.17
N MET A 87 -9.05 5.17 -3.80
CA MET A 87 -8.45 6.01 -4.85
C MET A 87 -8.36 7.48 -4.43
N GLY A 88 -7.96 7.71 -3.18
CA GLY A 88 -7.76 9.03 -2.61
C GLY A 88 -9.05 9.82 -2.28
N ARG A 89 -10.23 9.21 -2.37
CA ARG A 89 -11.52 9.86 -2.06
C ARG A 89 -12.24 9.11 -0.94
N PRO A 90 -12.87 9.83 0.03
CA PRO A 90 -13.71 9.18 1.04
C PRO A 90 -14.80 8.33 0.37
N TRP A 91 -14.89 7.08 0.77
CA TRP A 91 -15.84 6.14 0.20
C TRP A 91 -16.93 5.76 1.21
N ARG A 92 -16.58 5.15 2.33
CA ARG A 92 -17.52 4.71 3.39
C ARG A 92 -16.84 4.73 4.76
N SER A 93 -17.66 4.82 5.83
CA SER A 93 -17.20 4.48 7.17
C SER A 93 -17.73 3.08 7.52
N LEU A 94 -16.81 2.13 7.74
CA LEU A 94 -17.12 0.72 7.95
C LEU A 94 -16.63 0.25 9.31
N ALA A 95 -17.44 -0.59 9.98
CA ALA A 95 -16.97 -1.40 11.09
C ALA A 95 -16.03 -2.49 10.59
N ALA A 96 -15.08 -2.91 11.42
CA ALA A 96 -14.05 -3.90 11.04
C ALA A 96 -14.66 -5.20 10.45
N GLY A 97 -15.78 -5.69 11.00
CA GLY A 97 -16.44 -6.91 10.49
C GLY A 97 -17.11 -6.76 9.12
N THR A 98 -17.54 -5.55 8.73
CA THR A 98 -18.21 -5.32 7.45
C THR A 98 -17.22 -5.02 6.32
N TYR A 99 -15.99 -4.65 6.63
CA TYR A 99 -14.95 -4.36 5.64
C TYR A 99 -14.73 -5.54 4.67
N TYR A 100 -14.70 -6.74 5.19
CA TYR A 100 -14.45 -7.96 4.39
C TYR A 100 -15.55 -8.29 3.39
N GLN A 101 -16.78 -7.78 3.57
CA GLN A 101 -17.88 -7.95 2.62
C GLN A 101 -17.63 -7.21 1.31
N HIS A 102 -16.75 -6.20 1.32
CA HIS A 102 -16.36 -5.40 0.17
C HIS A 102 -15.03 -5.84 -0.47
N ARG A 103 -14.51 -7.01 -0.05
CA ARG A 103 -13.18 -7.46 -0.44
C ARG A 103 -12.98 -7.50 -1.96
N ASP A 104 -13.94 -8.03 -2.70
CA ASP A 104 -13.78 -8.21 -4.15
C ASP A 104 -13.81 -6.87 -4.89
N GLU A 105 -14.65 -5.92 -4.46
CA GLU A 105 -14.68 -4.56 -4.98
C GLU A 105 -13.34 -3.84 -4.72
N LEU A 106 -12.85 -3.93 -3.48
CA LEU A 106 -11.57 -3.32 -3.11
C LEU A 106 -10.38 -3.98 -3.80
N TRP A 107 -10.43 -5.31 -3.97
CA TRP A 107 -9.39 -6.04 -4.71
C TRP A 107 -9.31 -5.61 -6.16
N ALA A 108 -10.43 -5.38 -6.83
CA ALA A 108 -10.46 -4.85 -8.20
C ALA A 108 -9.78 -3.48 -8.30
N MET A 109 -9.99 -2.59 -7.30
CA MET A 109 -9.31 -1.30 -7.25
C MET A 109 -7.80 -1.44 -7.03
N VAL A 110 -7.39 -2.34 -6.13
CA VAL A 110 -5.97 -2.63 -5.85
C VAL A 110 -5.24 -3.12 -7.11
N THR A 111 -5.83 -4.10 -7.80
CA THR A 111 -5.19 -4.69 -8.99
C THR A 111 -5.12 -3.70 -10.14
N ALA A 112 -6.20 -2.94 -10.39
CA ALA A 112 -6.22 -1.91 -11.43
C ALA A 112 -5.18 -0.80 -11.18
N ALA A 113 -5.02 -0.34 -9.93
CA ALA A 113 -3.99 0.64 -9.57
C ALA A 113 -2.57 0.09 -9.78
N LEU A 114 -2.32 -1.15 -9.34
CA LEU A 114 -1.04 -1.80 -9.54
C LEU A 114 -0.70 -1.98 -11.02
N ASP A 115 -1.68 -2.36 -11.84
CA ASP A 115 -1.47 -2.54 -13.29
C ASP A 115 -1.16 -1.21 -13.98
N ARG A 116 -1.79 -0.10 -13.60
CA ARG A 116 -1.44 1.23 -14.12
C ARG A 116 0.00 1.62 -13.79
N LEU A 117 0.45 1.35 -12.55
CA LEU A 117 1.85 1.60 -12.18
C LEU A 117 2.81 0.69 -12.96
N ARG A 118 2.49 -0.60 -13.13
CA ARG A 118 3.32 -1.54 -13.90
C ARG A 118 3.39 -1.21 -15.39
N ALA A 119 2.34 -0.60 -15.94
CA ALA A 119 2.35 -0.13 -17.32
C ALA A 119 3.22 1.13 -17.51
N THR A 120 3.38 1.93 -16.45
CA THR A 120 4.07 3.21 -16.51
C THR A 120 5.54 3.11 -16.10
N TYR A 121 5.86 2.29 -15.10
CA TYR A 121 7.19 2.21 -14.47
C TYR A 121 7.88 0.88 -14.76
N GLU A 122 9.19 0.91 -14.86
CA GLU A 122 10.03 -0.28 -15.09
C GLU A 122 10.08 -1.18 -13.84
N LEU A 123 9.93 -0.57 -12.66
CA LEU A 123 9.96 -1.26 -11.38
C LEU A 123 8.88 -0.70 -10.46
N VAL A 124 8.11 -1.59 -9.84
CA VAL A 124 7.21 -1.23 -8.73
C VAL A 124 7.68 -1.91 -7.45
N VAL A 125 8.07 -1.11 -6.45
CA VAL A 125 8.46 -1.60 -5.12
C VAL A 125 7.22 -1.68 -4.25
N VAL A 126 6.77 -2.90 -3.99
CA VAL A 126 5.52 -3.17 -3.27
C VAL A 126 5.79 -3.33 -1.78
N GLU A 127 5.05 -2.62 -0.92
CA GLU A 127 5.05 -2.77 0.53
C GLU A 127 3.85 -3.59 1.01
N GLY A 128 4.08 -4.61 1.83
CA GLY A 128 3.04 -5.33 2.56
C GLY A 128 2.57 -4.57 3.81
N ALA A 129 1.52 -5.03 4.45
CA ALA A 129 0.99 -4.48 5.69
C ALA A 129 0.94 -5.54 6.80
N GLY A 130 1.28 -5.16 8.05
CA GLY A 130 1.33 -6.09 9.17
C GLY A 130 2.29 -7.26 8.91
N SER A 131 1.83 -8.47 9.22
CA SER A 131 2.53 -9.73 8.96
C SER A 131 1.71 -10.65 8.05
N PRO A 132 2.33 -11.33 7.06
CA PRO A 132 1.65 -12.34 6.26
C PRO A 132 1.32 -13.62 7.05
N ALA A 133 1.87 -13.76 8.27
CA ALA A 133 1.66 -14.93 9.13
C ALA A 133 0.43 -14.84 10.03
N GLU A 134 -0.28 -13.71 10.05
CA GLU A 134 -1.52 -13.54 10.84
C GLU A 134 -2.65 -14.40 10.23
N LEU A 135 -2.82 -15.61 10.78
CA LEU A 135 -3.72 -16.65 10.26
C LEU A 135 -5.19 -16.21 10.18
N ASN A 136 -5.63 -15.42 11.15
CA ASN A 136 -6.99 -14.91 11.27
C ASN A 136 -7.34 -13.86 10.20
N LEU A 137 -6.34 -13.27 9.54
CA LEU A 137 -6.53 -12.26 8.49
C LEU A 137 -6.42 -12.83 7.06
N ARG A 138 -5.98 -14.09 6.91
CA ARG A 138 -5.69 -14.67 5.59
C ARG A 138 -6.88 -14.69 4.63
N ALA A 139 -8.08 -14.98 5.12
CA ALA A 139 -9.27 -15.06 4.26
C ALA A 139 -9.66 -13.71 3.64
N GLY A 140 -9.37 -12.61 4.34
CA GLY A 140 -9.64 -11.24 3.90
C GLY A 140 -8.42 -10.49 3.37
N ASP A 141 -7.25 -11.12 3.31
CA ASP A 141 -6.01 -10.46 2.89
C ASP A 141 -6.10 -9.97 1.43
N ILE A 142 -5.89 -8.67 1.25
CA ILE A 142 -5.73 -8.01 -0.06
C ILE A 142 -4.41 -7.23 -0.13
N VAL A 143 -3.48 -7.44 0.82
CA VAL A 143 -2.31 -6.58 0.99
C VAL A 143 -0.97 -7.32 0.93
N ASN A 144 -0.92 -8.61 1.28
CA ASN A 144 0.32 -9.37 1.36
C ASN A 144 0.44 -10.41 0.25
N MET A 145 0.14 -11.67 0.56
CA MET A 145 0.34 -12.78 -0.38
C MET A 145 -0.53 -12.73 -1.63
N PRO A 146 -1.81 -12.25 -1.59
CA PRO A 146 -2.58 -12.07 -2.81
C PRO A 146 -1.93 -11.08 -3.77
N VAL A 147 -1.41 -9.95 -3.28
CA VAL A 147 -0.68 -8.96 -4.10
C VAL A 147 0.61 -9.55 -4.65
N ALA A 148 1.40 -10.26 -3.83
CA ALA A 148 2.63 -10.91 -4.29
C ALA A 148 2.36 -11.91 -5.42
N ARG A 149 1.32 -12.72 -5.30
CA ARG A 149 0.91 -13.71 -6.32
C ARG A 149 0.41 -13.01 -7.59
N TYR A 150 -0.46 -12.01 -7.46
CA TYR A 150 -0.98 -11.27 -8.60
C TYR A 150 0.15 -10.58 -9.39
N ALA A 151 1.07 -9.94 -8.67
CA ALA A 151 2.22 -9.27 -9.27
C ALA A 151 3.30 -10.25 -9.77
N GLN A 152 3.22 -11.55 -9.44
CA GLN A 152 4.29 -12.53 -9.63
C GLN A 152 5.62 -12.05 -9.05
N SER A 153 5.55 -11.39 -7.89
CA SER A 153 6.68 -10.70 -7.26
C SER A 153 7.41 -11.61 -6.29
N PRO A 154 8.74 -11.66 -6.32
CA PRO A 154 9.50 -12.23 -5.22
C PRO A 154 9.22 -11.46 -3.93
N VAL A 155 9.29 -12.15 -2.80
CA VAL A 155 9.06 -11.57 -1.46
C VAL A 155 10.37 -11.51 -0.70
N LEU A 156 10.72 -10.31 -0.23
CA LEU A 156 11.75 -10.08 0.76
C LEU A 156 11.07 -9.91 2.12
N LEU A 157 11.34 -10.82 3.04
CA LEU A 157 10.81 -10.77 4.40
C LEU A 157 11.78 -10.03 5.31
N VAL A 158 11.28 -8.98 5.99
CA VAL A 158 12.02 -8.19 6.98
C VAL A 158 11.60 -8.66 8.37
N GLY A 159 12.56 -9.09 9.16
CA GLY A 159 12.39 -9.47 10.57
C GLY A 159 13.05 -8.47 11.50
N ASP A 160 12.53 -8.36 12.72
CA ASP A 160 13.18 -7.72 13.85
C ASP A 160 13.96 -8.78 14.63
N ILE A 161 15.15 -8.42 15.13
CA ILE A 161 16.09 -9.30 15.85
C ILE A 161 16.36 -8.75 17.25
#